data_2661ce7c8f244abe5eaa838b078ebc71
#
_entry.id   2661ce7c8f244abe5eaa838b078ebc71
#
_cell.length_a   1.000
_cell.length_b   1.000
_cell.length_c   1.000
_cell.angle_alpha   90.00
_cell.angle_beta   90.00
_cell.angle_gamma   90.00
#
_symmetry.space_group_name_H-M   'P 1'
#
loop_
_entity.id
_entity.type
_entity.pdbx_description
1 polymer ?
#
loop_
_entity_poly.entity_id
_entity_poly.type
_entity_poly.pdbx_seq_one_letter_code
_entity_poly.pdbx_strand_id
1 'polypeptide(L)'
;MRKVLVIAYYWPPSGGAGVQRWLKFVKYLPKFKIDPIVLTVDENYAAFPKLDHSFDKETESVKVYKTKATDYYKFYTSFKRNKKIPQGGVPSAKSNWKNKLSLAIRNNLFVPDPRIGWNKFAIKKAIELIEKEDIDTVVTTSPPHSTQLIGLKLKEKFPQITWIADLRDPWTDIYYYKDLGHSKWSDASNKKKELDVLEKSDSIIVVSPHMKSLFISKSDKINTDKINVIPNGFDHKEFENITKK
;
A
#
# COMPACT_ATOMS: atom_id res chain seq x y z
N MET A 1 -24.41 -1.47 10.11
CA MET A 1 -23.00 -1.95 10.13
C MET A 1 -22.11 -0.74 9.96
N ARG A 2 -20.99 -0.68 10.67
CA ARG A 2 -20.02 0.41 10.53
C ARG A 2 -19.29 0.26 9.20
N LYS A 3 -19.27 1.33 8.39
CA LYS A 3 -18.57 1.31 7.10
C LYS A 3 -17.10 1.65 7.28
N VAL A 4 -16.23 0.93 6.57
CA VAL A 4 -14.78 1.16 6.56
C VAL A 4 -14.28 1.24 5.13
N LEU A 5 -13.59 2.34 4.77
CA LEU A 5 -12.97 2.50 3.47
C LEU A 5 -11.55 1.92 3.51
N VAL A 6 -11.32 0.86 2.75
CA VAL A 6 -10.01 0.22 2.59
C VAL A 6 -9.38 0.72 1.29
N ILE A 7 -8.27 1.42 1.39
CA ILE A 7 -7.52 1.96 0.25
C ILE A 7 -6.30 1.09 0.01
N ALA A 8 -6.34 0.29 -1.07
CA ALA A 8 -5.32 -0.68 -1.41
C ALA A 8 -4.95 -0.57 -2.90
N TYR A 9 -3.68 -0.29 -3.21
CA TYR A 9 -3.23 -0.27 -4.60
C TYR A 9 -3.24 -1.67 -5.21
N TYR A 10 -2.73 -2.67 -4.48
CA TYR A 10 -2.75 -4.07 -4.90
C TYR A 10 -4.03 -4.76 -4.40
N TRP A 11 -4.95 -4.97 -5.31
CA TRP A 11 -6.22 -5.65 -5.13
C TRP A 11 -6.47 -6.55 -6.35
N PRO A 12 -7.25 -7.64 -6.27
CA PRO A 12 -7.55 -8.45 -7.46
C PRO A 12 -8.03 -7.61 -8.65
N PRO A 13 -7.54 -7.88 -9.88
CA PRO A 13 -6.78 -9.06 -10.31
C PRO A 13 -5.25 -8.95 -10.15
N SER A 14 -4.72 -8.06 -9.32
CA SER A 14 -3.28 -8.08 -9.00
C SER A 14 -2.94 -9.38 -8.28
N GLY A 15 -1.87 -10.05 -8.71
CA GLY A 15 -1.37 -11.25 -8.06
C GLY A 15 -0.28 -10.96 -7.01
N GLY A 16 0.01 -11.99 -6.22
CA GLY A 16 1.09 -12.00 -5.24
C GLY A 16 0.61 -11.90 -3.79
N ALA A 17 1.54 -12.19 -2.86
CA ALA A 17 1.25 -12.27 -1.42
C ALA A 17 0.68 -10.96 -0.84
N GLY A 18 1.03 -9.82 -1.45
CA GLY A 18 0.58 -8.51 -1.00
C GLY A 18 -0.93 -8.29 -1.09
N VAL A 19 -1.63 -9.04 -1.94
CA VAL A 19 -3.08 -8.92 -2.14
C VAL A 19 -3.86 -9.68 -1.06
N GLN A 20 -3.38 -10.87 -0.67
CA GLN A 20 -4.13 -11.81 0.16
C GLN A 20 -4.52 -11.25 1.52
N ARG A 21 -3.65 -10.48 2.17
CA ARG A 21 -3.92 -9.93 3.50
C ARG A 21 -5.24 -9.15 3.56
N TRP A 22 -5.37 -8.14 2.73
CA TRP A 22 -6.58 -7.29 2.76
C TRP A 22 -7.77 -7.94 2.08
N LEU A 23 -7.55 -8.80 1.10
CA LEU A 23 -8.60 -9.64 0.55
C LEU A 23 -9.27 -10.49 1.65
N LYS A 24 -8.45 -11.17 2.48
CA LYS A 24 -8.98 -11.99 3.58
C LYS A 24 -9.57 -11.14 4.70
N PHE A 25 -8.97 -10.01 5.07
CA PHE A 25 -9.61 -9.13 6.05
C PHE A 25 -10.97 -8.65 5.57
N VAL A 26 -11.08 -8.15 4.36
CA VAL A 26 -12.35 -7.70 3.76
C VAL A 26 -13.38 -8.82 3.72
N LYS A 27 -12.99 -10.05 3.38
CA LYS A 27 -13.87 -11.24 3.41
C LYS A 27 -14.47 -11.52 4.80
N TYR A 28 -13.68 -11.27 5.87
CA TYR A 28 -14.10 -11.62 7.22
C TYR A 28 -14.67 -10.45 8.04
N LEU A 29 -14.41 -9.21 7.71
CA LEU A 29 -14.91 -8.02 8.41
C LEU A 29 -16.45 -8.01 8.60
N PRO A 30 -17.29 -8.48 7.64
CA PRO A 30 -18.73 -8.53 7.84
C PRO A 30 -19.19 -9.40 9.03
N LYS A 31 -18.42 -10.42 9.41
CA LYS A 31 -18.69 -11.22 10.61
C LYS A 31 -18.61 -10.43 11.91
N PHE A 32 -17.88 -9.30 11.88
CA PHE A 32 -17.72 -8.36 12.99
C PHE A 32 -18.63 -7.13 12.85
N LYS A 33 -19.67 -7.20 12.00
CA LYS A 33 -20.60 -6.09 11.73
C LYS A 33 -19.92 -4.86 11.11
N ILE A 34 -18.82 -5.07 10.40
CA ILE A 34 -18.09 -4.05 9.63
C ILE A 34 -18.38 -4.27 8.15
N ASP A 35 -18.78 -3.20 7.44
CA ASP A 35 -19.06 -3.20 6.00
C ASP A 35 -17.87 -2.58 5.26
N PRO A 36 -17.00 -3.39 4.65
CA PRO A 36 -15.83 -2.88 3.95
C PRO A 36 -16.18 -2.38 2.55
N ILE A 37 -15.71 -1.18 2.24
CA ILE A 37 -15.72 -0.61 0.90
C ILE A 37 -14.27 -0.50 0.44
N VAL A 38 -13.94 -1.04 -0.73
CA VAL A 38 -12.57 -1.03 -1.24
C VAL A 38 -12.42 0.05 -2.31
N LEU A 39 -11.35 0.84 -2.20
CA LEU A 39 -10.88 1.75 -3.24
C LEU A 39 -9.52 1.27 -3.75
N THR A 40 -9.46 1.00 -5.05
CA THR A 40 -8.24 0.51 -5.71
C THR A 40 -8.00 1.18 -7.05
N VAL A 41 -6.86 0.89 -7.66
CA VAL A 41 -6.55 1.32 -9.02
C VAL A 41 -7.21 0.38 -10.05
N ASP A 42 -7.69 0.95 -11.15
CA ASP A 42 -8.18 0.18 -12.29
C ASP A 42 -6.99 -0.53 -12.98
N GLU A 43 -7.16 -1.81 -13.28
CA GLU A 43 -6.12 -2.66 -13.88
C GLU A 43 -5.57 -2.13 -15.20
N ASN A 44 -6.37 -1.39 -15.98
CA ASN A 44 -5.94 -0.78 -17.23
C ASN A 44 -4.94 0.37 -17.02
N TYR A 45 -4.91 0.94 -15.83
CA TYR A 45 -4.00 2.03 -15.43
C TYR A 45 -2.97 1.59 -14.40
N ALA A 46 -3.06 0.36 -13.93
CA ALA A 46 -2.20 -0.17 -12.88
C ALA A 46 -0.85 -0.65 -13.43
N ALA A 47 0.18 -0.56 -12.60
CA ALA A 47 1.48 -1.20 -12.84
C ALA A 47 1.60 -2.47 -11.99
N PHE A 48 0.72 -3.45 -12.25
CA PHE A 48 0.76 -4.73 -11.55
C PHE A 48 1.92 -5.60 -12.05
N PRO A 49 2.69 -6.23 -11.17
CA PRO A 49 3.79 -7.10 -11.57
C PRO A 49 3.30 -8.42 -12.19
N LYS A 50 2.12 -8.88 -11.77
CA LYS A 50 1.48 -10.11 -12.22
C LYS A 50 -0.03 -9.96 -12.09
N LEU A 51 -0.79 -10.51 -13.03
CA LEU A 51 -2.23 -10.69 -12.89
C LEU A 51 -2.53 -12.11 -12.39
N ASP A 52 -3.54 -12.22 -11.53
CA ASP A 52 -4.00 -13.48 -10.96
C ASP A 52 -5.51 -13.41 -10.72
N HIS A 53 -6.26 -14.10 -11.55
CA HIS A 53 -7.73 -14.11 -11.53
C HIS A 53 -8.30 -15.18 -10.57
N SER A 54 -7.45 -15.93 -9.86
CA SER A 54 -7.91 -16.95 -8.92
C SER A 54 -8.71 -16.37 -7.73
N PHE A 55 -8.51 -15.10 -7.45
CA PHE A 55 -9.20 -14.38 -6.36
C PHE A 55 -10.47 -13.65 -6.77
N ASP A 56 -10.83 -13.62 -8.06
CA ASP A 56 -11.96 -12.80 -8.55
C ASP A 56 -13.27 -13.18 -7.86
N LYS A 57 -13.53 -14.49 -7.68
CA LYS A 57 -14.72 -14.99 -6.97
C LYS A 57 -14.85 -14.49 -5.52
N GLU A 58 -13.73 -14.27 -4.84
CA GLU A 58 -13.75 -13.79 -3.46
C GLU A 58 -14.12 -12.30 -3.36
N THR A 59 -14.03 -11.57 -4.46
CA THR A 59 -14.33 -10.13 -4.52
C THR A 59 -15.75 -9.82 -4.97
N GLU A 60 -16.52 -10.80 -5.47
CA GLU A 60 -17.87 -10.60 -6.04
C GLU A 60 -18.84 -9.95 -5.05
N SER A 61 -18.73 -10.26 -3.77
CA SER A 61 -19.59 -9.69 -2.71
C SER A 61 -19.07 -8.37 -2.13
N VAL A 62 -17.92 -7.89 -2.58
CA VAL A 62 -17.28 -6.71 -2.03
C VAL A 62 -17.58 -5.48 -2.88
N LYS A 63 -17.96 -4.38 -2.24
CA LYS A 63 -18.16 -3.09 -2.91
C LYS A 63 -16.79 -2.48 -3.25
N VAL A 64 -16.38 -2.59 -4.52
CA VAL A 64 -15.07 -2.13 -5.00
C VAL A 64 -15.22 -0.93 -5.94
N TYR A 65 -14.51 0.16 -5.64
CA TYR A 65 -14.38 1.30 -6.51
C TYR A 65 -12.99 1.33 -7.14
N LYS A 66 -12.94 1.48 -8.47
CA LYS A 66 -11.70 1.54 -9.23
C LYS A 66 -11.48 2.96 -9.79
N THR A 67 -10.24 3.43 -9.76
CA THR A 67 -9.89 4.75 -10.31
C THR A 67 -8.69 4.68 -11.24
N LYS A 68 -8.59 5.68 -12.11
CA LYS A 68 -7.43 5.85 -12.99
C LYS A 68 -6.16 6.13 -12.18
N ALA A 69 -5.01 5.87 -12.79
CA ALA A 69 -3.71 6.32 -12.31
C ALA A 69 -2.93 6.98 -13.45
N THR A 70 -2.06 7.93 -13.12
CA THR A 70 -1.04 8.40 -14.07
C THR A 70 0.12 7.42 -14.00
N ASP A 71 0.35 6.68 -15.08
CA ASP A 71 1.47 5.77 -15.16
C ASP A 71 2.75 6.52 -15.53
N TYR A 72 3.42 7.06 -14.52
CA TYR A 72 4.71 7.71 -14.71
C TYR A 72 5.78 6.75 -15.22
N TYR A 73 5.60 5.45 -15.02
CA TYR A 73 6.55 4.44 -15.51
C TYR A 73 6.41 4.23 -17.02
N LYS A 74 5.19 4.22 -17.58
CA LYS A 74 5.00 4.20 -19.04
C LYS A 74 5.63 5.42 -19.69
N PHE A 75 5.46 6.60 -19.09
CA PHE A 75 6.10 7.82 -19.58
C PHE A 75 7.63 7.70 -19.59
N TYR A 76 8.22 7.16 -18.52
CA TYR A 76 9.65 6.93 -18.42
C TYR A 76 10.17 5.82 -19.36
N THR A 77 9.39 4.73 -19.56
CA THR A 77 9.79 3.61 -20.43
C THR A 77 9.53 3.83 -21.90
N SER A 78 8.69 4.80 -22.28
CA SER A 78 8.52 5.22 -23.68
C SER A 78 9.82 5.77 -24.28
N PHE A 79 10.73 6.25 -23.44
CA PHE A 79 12.10 6.63 -23.82
C PHE A 79 13.09 5.45 -23.86
N LYS A 80 12.71 4.25 -23.45
CA LYS A 80 13.58 3.05 -23.47
C LYS A 80 12.88 1.86 -24.13
N ARG A 81 13.51 1.39 -25.21
CA ARG A 81 13.01 0.36 -26.13
C ARG A 81 13.00 -1.09 -25.59
N ASN A 82 13.47 -1.37 -24.36
CA ASN A 82 13.54 -2.73 -23.78
C ASN A 82 13.05 -2.81 -22.34
N LYS A 83 12.15 -3.75 -22.07
CA LYS A 83 11.31 -3.83 -20.87
C LYS A 83 11.36 -5.19 -20.22
N LYS A 84 11.68 -5.25 -18.95
CA LYS A 84 11.04 -6.14 -17.97
C LYS A 84 10.97 -5.36 -16.68
N ILE A 85 9.78 -5.24 -16.08
CA ILE A 85 9.58 -4.63 -14.76
C ILE A 85 10.18 -5.60 -13.75
N PRO A 86 11.23 -5.22 -12.97
CA PRO A 86 11.71 -6.09 -11.90
C PRO A 86 10.61 -6.26 -10.86
N GLN A 87 10.25 -7.50 -10.54
CA GLN A 87 9.40 -7.79 -9.40
C GLN A 87 10.12 -7.30 -8.13
N GLY A 88 9.42 -6.51 -7.30
CA GLY A 88 9.92 -6.04 -6.02
C GLY A 88 10.89 -4.84 -6.04
N GLY A 89 11.25 -4.31 -7.20
CA GLY A 89 12.10 -3.11 -7.26
C GLY A 89 13.57 -3.31 -6.88
N VAL A 90 13.98 -4.52 -6.54
CA VAL A 90 15.35 -4.86 -6.14
C VAL A 90 16.21 -5.10 -7.38
N PRO A 91 17.37 -4.44 -7.53
CA PRO A 91 18.32 -4.76 -8.59
C PRO A 91 18.84 -6.18 -8.38
N SER A 92 18.84 -7.02 -9.44
CA SER A 92 19.58 -8.28 -9.37
C SER A 92 21.07 -7.99 -9.15
N ALA A 93 21.78 -8.87 -8.45
CA ALA A 93 23.21 -8.75 -8.14
C ALA A 93 24.11 -8.54 -9.38
N LYS A 94 23.60 -8.82 -10.59
CA LYS A 94 24.27 -8.60 -11.91
C LYS A 94 23.76 -7.34 -12.62
N SER A 95 23.24 -6.33 -11.94
CA SER A 95 22.67 -5.13 -12.56
C SER A 95 23.76 -4.26 -13.19
N ASN A 96 23.67 -4.02 -14.49
CA ASN A 96 24.54 -3.13 -15.26
C ASN A 96 24.39 -1.67 -14.72
N TRP A 97 25.45 -0.84 -14.76
CA TRP A 97 25.46 0.54 -14.29
C TRP A 97 24.29 1.39 -14.84
N LYS A 98 23.86 1.14 -16.10
CA LYS A 98 22.70 1.80 -16.71
C LYS A 98 21.38 1.48 -15.98
N ASN A 99 21.25 0.28 -15.43
CA ASN A 99 20.08 -0.10 -14.64
C ASN A 99 20.09 0.57 -13.27
N LYS A 100 21.28 0.68 -12.64
CA LYS A 100 21.45 1.41 -11.37
C LYS A 100 21.11 2.88 -11.53
N LEU A 101 21.60 3.53 -12.58
CA LEU A 101 21.30 4.93 -12.89
C LEU A 101 19.80 5.13 -13.16
N SER A 102 19.18 4.22 -13.93
CA SER A 102 17.74 4.23 -14.19
C SER A 102 16.91 4.10 -12.91
N LEU A 103 17.33 3.24 -12.00
CA LEU A 103 16.69 3.05 -10.71
C LEU A 103 16.82 4.30 -9.82
N ALA A 104 18.03 4.87 -9.76
CA ALA A 104 18.28 6.08 -9.01
C ALA A 104 17.44 7.26 -9.54
N ILE A 105 17.38 7.48 -10.84
CA ILE A 105 16.53 8.53 -11.44
C ILE A 105 15.07 8.31 -11.03
N ARG A 106 14.56 7.08 -11.19
CA ARG A 106 13.17 6.74 -10.83
C ARG A 106 12.86 7.02 -9.36
N ASN A 107 13.74 6.59 -8.44
CA ASN A 107 13.52 6.71 -7.00
C ASN A 107 13.72 8.13 -6.47
N ASN A 108 14.37 9.01 -7.25
CA ASN A 108 14.53 10.41 -6.91
C ASN A 108 13.44 11.32 -7.52
N LEU A 109 12.84 10.92 -8.65
CA LEU A 109 11.73 11.68 -9.25
C LEU A 109 10.39 11.32 -8.63
N PHE A 110 10.19 10.06 -8.21
CA PHE A 110 8.91 9.57 -7.70
C PHE A 110 9.04 9.15 -6.24
N VAL A 111 8.92 10.10 -5.35
CA VAL A 111 9.02 9.89 -3.90
C VAL A 111 7.62 9.82 -3.28
N PRO A 112 7.27 8.74 -2.60
CA PRO A 112 8.13 7.62 -2.15
C PRO A 112 8.34 6.52 -3.17
N ASP A 113 7.44 6.37 -4.13
CA ASP A 113 7.47 5.32 -5.15
C ASP A 113 6.67 5.75 -6.40
N PRO A 114 6.85 5.06 -7.55
CA PRO A 114 6.20 5.44 -8.82
C PRO A 114 4.67 5.30 -8.85
N ARG A 115 4.05 4.64 -7.84
CA ARG A 115 2.59 4.50 -7.75
C ARG A 115 1.94 5.76 -7.21
N ILE A 116 2.72 6.75 -6.79
CA ILE A 116 2.22 8.08 -6.36
C ILE A 116 1.32 8.75 -7.41
N GLY A 117 1.46 8.39 -8.69
CA GLY A 117 0.59 8.85 -9.76
C GLY A 117 -0.88 8.45 -9.60
N TRP A 118 -1.19 7.49 -8.74
CA TRP A 118 -2.56 7.12 -8.38
C TRP A 118 -3.18 8.07 -7.37
N ASN A 119 -2.39 8.63 -6.46
CA ASN A 119 -2.87 9.32 -5.27
C ASN A 119 -3.92 10.40 -5.56
N LYS A 120 -3.72 11.24 -6.59
CA LYS A 120 -4.67 12.33 -6.90
C LYS A 120 -6.08 11.81 -7.25
N PHE A 121 -6.17 10.67 -7.93
CA PHE A 121 -7.44 10.07 -8.30
C PHE A 121 -8.07 9.35 -7.12
N ALA A 122 -7.27 8.63 -6.34
CA ALA A 122 -7.72 7.94 -5.14
C ALA A 122 -8.21 8.93 -4.08
N ILE A 123 -7.49 10.03 -3.82
CA ILE A 123 -7.90 11.08 -2.87
C ILE A 123 -9.24 11.67 -3.29
N LYS A 124 -9.40 12.06 -4.58
CA LYS A 124 -10.66 12.62 -5.07
C LYS A 124 -11.83 11.66 -4.85
N LYS A 125 -11.64 10.37 -5.17
CA LYS A 125 -12.69 9.35 -5.01
C LYS A 125 -12.94 9.02 -3.54
N ALA A 126 -11.91 8.96 -2.72
CA ALA A 126 -12.05 8.72 -1.28
C ALA A 126 -12.85 9.84 -0.60
N ILE A 127 -12.61 11.11 -0.94
CA ILE A 127 -13.38 12.25 -0.44
C ILE A 127 -14.87 12.07 -0.78
N GLU A 128 -15.18 11.79 -2.05
CA GLU A 128 -16.57 11.54 -2.50
C GLU A 128 -17.23 10.40 -1.70
N LEU A 129 -16.48 9.30 -1.48
CA LEU A 129 -17.00 8.15 -0.75
C LEU A 129 -17.21 8.44 0.74
N ILE A 130 -16.29 9.16 1.38
CA ILE A 130 -16.40 9.55 2.80
C ILE A 130 -17.67 10.38 3.00
N GLU A 131 -17.89 11.38 2.14
CA GLU A 131 -19.04 12.29 2.24
C GLU A 131 -20.37 11.58 1.89
N LYS A 132 -20.38 10.75 0.83
CA LYS A 132 -21.61 10.08 0.34
C LYS A 132 -22.05 8.90 1.18
N GLU A 133 -21.11 8.12 1.68
CA GLU A 133 -21.38 6.86 2.39
C GLU A 133 -21.32 6.99 3.90
N ASP A 134 -21.06 8.21 4.42
CA ASP A 134 -20.90 8.50 5.85
C ASP A 134 -19.85 7.59 6.50
N ILE A 135 -18.63 7.61 5.90
CA ILE A 135 -17.52 6.78 6.35
C ILE A 135 -16.72 7.53 7.40
N ASP A 136 -16.60 6.94 8.59
CA ASP A 136 -15.82 7.49 9.70
C ASP A 136 -14.43 6.85 9.86
N THR A 137 -14.18 5.75 9.16
CA THR A 137 -12.94 4.98 9.30
C THR A 137 -12.32 4.69 7.94
N VAL A 138 -11.05 5.03 7.82
CA VAL A 138 -10.24 4.79 6.61
C VAL A 138 -9.03 3.95 6.95
N VAL A 139 -8.77 2.93 6.16
CA VAL A 139 -7.55 2.12 6.24
C VAL A 139 -6.75 2.31 4.97
N THR A 140 -5.46 2.59 5.11
CA THR A 140 -4.50 2.57 3.99
C THR A 140 -3.49 1.46 4.19
N THR A 141 -3.20 0.66 3.16
CA THR A 141 -2.23 -0.44 3.25
C THR A 141 -1.05 -0.24 2.32
N SER A 142 0.14 -0.56 2.80
CA SER A 142 1.39 -0.49 2.04
C SER A 142 2.22 -1.78 2.15
N PRO A 143 3.10 -2.10 1.15
CA PRO A 143 3.40 -1.31 -0.04
C PRO A 143 2.27 -1.26 -1.08
N PRO A 144 2.27 -0.23 -1.99
CA PRO A 144 3.25 0.85 -2.11
C PRO A 144 3.09 1.90 -1.00
N HIS A 145 4.20 2.53 -0.58
CA HIS A 145 4.15 3.48 0.52
C HIS A 145 3.45 4.80 0.16
N SER A 146 3.38 5.14 -1.13
CA SER A 146 2.57 6.27 -1.62
C SER A 146 1.09 6.17 -1.21
N THR A 147 0.55 4.97 -0.99
CA THR A 147 -0.83 4.79 -0.51
C THR A 147 -1.04 5.42 0.86
N GLN A 148 -0.05 5.41 1.74
CA GLN A 148 -0.14 6.03 3.06
C GLN A 148 -0.34 7.56 2.98
N LEU A 149 0.20 8.19 1.93
CA LEU A 149 0.02 9.63 1.72
C LEU A 149 -1.42 10.01 1.35
N ILE A 150 -2.21 9.05 0.88
CA ILE A 150 -3.67 9.23 0.68
C ILE A 150 -4.34 9.38 2.05
N GLY A 151 -4.05 8.47 2.99
CA GLY A 151 -4.57 8.52 4.35
C GLY A 151 -4.17 9.80 5.06
N LEU A 152 -2.91 10.20 4.96
CA LEU A 152 -2.40 11.47 5.50
C LEU A 152 -3.20 12.67 4.97
N LYS A 153 -3.46 12.72 3.66
CA LYS A 153 -4.21 13.82 3.05
C LYS A 153 -5.70 13.81 3.44
N LEU A 154 -6.28 12.63 3.61
CA LEU A 154 -7.66 12.49 4.08
C LEU A 154 -7.79 12.92 5.55
N LYS A 155 -6.84 12.56 6.41
CA LYS A 155 -6.81 12.98 7.81
C LYS A 155 -6.65 14.50 7.97
N GLU A 156 -5.85 15.13 7.10
CA GLU A 156 -5.72 16.59 7.06
C GLU A 156 -7.06 17.27 6.66
N LYS A 157 -7.79 16.69 5.72
CA LYS A 157 -9.09 17.24 5.24
C LYS A 157 -10.24 16.96 6.20
N PHE A 158 -10.25 15.78 6.82
CA PHE A 158 -11.29 15.27 7.70
C PHE A 158 -10.66 14.86 9.05
N PRO A 159 -10.36 15.83 9.95
CA PRO A 159 -9.69 15.52 11.22
C PRO A 159 -10.47 14.52 12.10
N GLN A 160 -11.79 14.44 11.92
CA GLN A 160 -12.69 13.56 12.68
C GLN A 160 -12.65 12.10 12.26
N ILE A 161 -12.15 11.76 11.06
CA ILE A 161 -12.08 10.36 10.66
C ILE A 161 -11.02 9.60 11.46
N THR A 162 -11.26 8.33 11.70
CA THR A 162 -10.25 7.42 12.21
C THR A 162 -9.40 6.89 11.06
N TRP A 163 -8.12 7.26 11.02
CA TRP A 163 -7.20 6.74 10.01
C TRP A 163 -6.30 5.65 10.57
N ILE A 164 -6.38 4.44 9.98
CA ILE A 164 -5.55 3.28 10.32
C ILE A 164 -4.51 3.08 9.20
N ALA A 165 -3.23 3.17 9.55
CA ALA A 165 -2.12 2.93 8.64
C ALA A 165 -1.63 1.48 8.78
N ASP A 166 -1.88 0.61 7.80
CA ASP A 166 -1.34 -0.75 7.76
C ASP A 166 -0.01 -0.75 7.01
N LEU A 167 1.07 -0.96 7.76
CA LEU A 167 2.45 -0.97 7.30
C LEU A 167 3.00 -2.39 7.38
N ARG A 168 3.06 -3.07 6.23
CA ARG A 168 3.52 -4.48 6.17
C ARG A 168 5.03 -4.61 6.09
N ASP A 169 5.68 -3.57 5.56
CA ASP A 169 7.13 -3.49 5.43
C ASP A 169 7.63 -2.17 6.03
N PRO A 170 8.84 -2.14 6.63
CA PRO A 170 9.45 -0.90 7.06
C PRO A 170 9.78 -0.05 5.83
N TRP A 171 9.42 1.23 5.87
CA TRP A 171 9.53 2.09 4.69
C TRP A 171 10.99 2.43 4.37
N THR A 172 11.65 3.15 5.29
CA THR A 172 13.04 3.60 5.09
C THR A 172 14.09 2.65 5.68
N ASP A 173 13.66 1.63 6.42
CA ASP A 173 14.56 0.64 7.04
C ASP A 173 14.47 -0.75 6.40
N ILE A 174 13.81 -0.87 5.25
CA ILE A 174 13.82 -2.11 4.51
C ILE A 174 15.25 -2.41 4.02
N TYR A 175 15.70 -3.66 4.14
CA TYR A 175 17.11 -4.06 4.00
C TYR A 175 17.78 -3.58 2.69
N TYR A 176 17.02 -3.46 1.61
CA TYR A 176 17.51 -2.99 0.30
C TYR A 176 17.37 -1.47 0.08
N TYR A 177 16.90 -0.70 1.06
CA TYR A 177 16.64 0.73 0.90
C TYR A 177 17.87 1.51 0.44
N LYS A 178 19.05 1.18 0.98
CA LYS A 178 20.34 1.82 0.62
C LYS A 178 20.71 1.56 -0.84
N ASP A 179 20.30 0.43 -1.40
CA ASP A 179 20.60 0.04 -2.79
C ASP A 179 19.70 0.74 -3.81
N LEU A 180 18.66 1.44 -3.36
CA LEU A 180 17.73 2.15 -4.24
C LEU A 180 18.32 3.45 -4.82
N GLY A 181 19.48 3.91 -4.37
CA GLY A 181 20.18 5.07 -4.91
C GLY A 181 19.48 6.41 -4.67
N HIS A 182 18.87 6.57 -3.50
CA HIS A 182 18.27 7.82 -3.07
C HIS A 182 19.30 8.94 -2.93
N SER A 183 19.00 10.13 -3.43
CA SER A 183 19.73 11.36 -3.11
C SER A 183 19.45 11.78 -1.66
N LYS A 184 20.25 12.66 -1.11
CA LYS A 184 20.02 13.23 0.23
C LYS A 184 18.62 13.85 0.36
N TRP A 185 18.13 14.52 -0.68
CA TRP A 185 16.80 15.11 -0.72
C TRP A 185 15.69 14.05 -0.72
N SER A 186 15.82 13.04 -1.57
CA SER A 186 14.84 11.94 -1.67
C SER A 186 14.79 11.12 -0.38
N ASP A 187 15.94 10.82 0.21
CA ASP A 187 16.04 10.13 1.50
C ASP A 187 15.38 10.94 2.63
N ALA A 188 15.73 12.22 2.77
CA ALA A 188 15.13 13.11 3.76
C ALA A 188 13.60 13.23 3.56
N SER A 189 13.14 13.31 2.29
CA SER A 189 11.73 13.36 1.95
C SER A 189 10.99 12.07 2.33
N ASN A 190 11.59 10.89 2.09
CA ASN A 190 11.03 9.61 2.48
C ASN A 190 10.92 9.49 4.00
N LYS A 191 11.99 9.79 4.74
CA LYS A 191 12.02 9.76 6.21
C LYS A 191 10.95 10.68 6.81
N LYS A 192 10.85 11.91 6.28
CA LYS A 192 9.82 12.86 6.72
C LYS A 192 8.42 12.33 6.48
N LYS A 193 8.13 11.78 5.31
CA LYS A 193 6.80 11.22 4.97
C LYS A 193 6.45 10.02 5.86
N GLU A 194 7.42 9.12 6.07
CA GLU A 194 7.23 7.99 6.99
C GLU A 194 6.90 8.48 8.39
N LEU A 195 7.66 9.45 8.91
CA LEU A 195 7.43 10.02 10.23
C LEU A 195 6.06 10.72 10.33
N ASP A 196 5.69 11.51 9.32
CA ASP A 196 4.37 12.16 9.27
C ASP A 196 3.22 11.12 9.31
N VAL A 197 3.37 9.97 8.65
CA VAL A 197 2.40 8.87 8.71
C VAL A 197 2.36 8.25 10.09
N LEU A 198 3.51 7.95 10.67
CA LEU A 198 3.62 7.35 12.00
C LEU A 198 3.09 8.27 13.10
N GLU A 199 3.29 9.57 13.02
CA GLU A 199 2.82 10.52 14.02
C GLU A 199 1.32 10.84 13.89
N LYS A 200 0.83 11.04 12.66
CA LYS A 200 -0.51 11.59 12.40
C LYS A 200 -1.63 10.56 12.22
N SER A 201 -1.31 9.28 11.99
CA SER A 201 -2.33 8.23 11.99
C SER A 201 -2.89 7.99 13.38
N ASP A 202 -4.18 7.65 13.48
CA ASP A 202 -4.84 7.35 14.75
C ASP A 202 -4.49 5.95 15.25
N SER A 203 -4.26 5.01 14.34
CA SER A 203 -3.81 3.65 14.65
C SER A 203 -2.85 3.15 13.57
N ILE A 204 -1.92 2.31 13.98
CA ILE A 204 -0.92 1.69 13.10
C ILE A 204 -1.01 0.18 13.26
N ILE A 205 -1.03 -0.53 12.14
CA ILE A 205 -0.92 -1.97 12.10
C ILE A 205 0.44 -2.33 11.52
N VAL A 206 1.16 -3.22 12.20
CA VAL A 206 2.45 -3.79 11.75
C VAL A 206 2.40 -5.30 11.81
N VAL A 207 3.30 -5.98 11.08
CA VAL A 207 3.27 -7.45 10.96
C VAL A 207 4.11 -8.18 12.00
N SER A 208 4.96 -7.47 12.75
CA SER A 208 5.83 -8.09 13.75
C SER A 208 6.15 -7.16 14.93
N PRO A 209 6.50 -7.73 16.10
CA PRO A 209 6.97 -6.95 17.25
C PRO A 209 8.24 -6.14 16.94
N HIS A 210 9.13 -6.66 16.09
CA HIS A 210 10.32 -5.96 15.67
C HIS A 210 10.00 -4.66 14.91
N MET A 211 9.03 -4.69 13.99
CA MET A 211 8.56 -3.47 13.29
C MET A 211 7.94 -2.47 14.27
N LYS A 212 7.19 -2.94 15.28
CA LYS A 212 6.65 -2.06 16.33
C LYS A 212 7.80 -1.34 17.05
N SER A 213 8.80 -2.07 17.53
CA SER A 213 9.96 -1.47 18.21
C SER A 213 10.73 -0.50 17.32
N LEU A 214 10.93 -0.87 16.04
CA LEU A 214 11.58 -0.01 15.05
C LEU A 214 10.84 1.31 14.86
N PHE A 215 9.53 1.29 14.72
CA PHE A 215 8.75 2.51 14.51
C PHE A 215 8.69 3.40 15.75
N ILE A 216 8.58 2.80 16.94
CA ILE A 216 8.65 3.53 18.21
C ILE A 216 9.97 4.30 18.33
N SER A 217 11.09 3.70 17.92
CA SER A 217 12.41 4.32 18.04
C SER A 217 12.65 5.53 17.11
N LYS A 218 11.73 5.81 16.18
CA LYS A 218 11.88 6.90 15.20
C LYS A 218 11.53 8.29 15.76
N SER A 219 10.66 8.36 16.77
CA SER A 219 10.26 9.65 17.37
C SER A 219 9.56 9.43 18.71
N ASP A 220 9.91 10.24 19.69
CA ASP A 220 9.27 10.27 21.00
C ASP A 220 7.79 10.75 20.96
N LYS A 221 7.37 11.32 19.83
CA LYS A 221 5.97 11.74 19.61
C LYS A 221 5.05 10.60 19.22
N ILE A 222 5.60 9.42 18.90
CA ILE A 222 4.80 8.27 18.51
C ILE A 222 4.25 7.60 19.77
N ASN A 223 2.92 7.68 19.93
CA ASN A 223 2.25 6.93 20.99
C ASN A 223 2.35 5.42 20.70
N THR A 224 2.97 4.68 21.62
CA THR A 224 3.20 3.22 21.50
C THR A 224 1.90 2.42 21.48
N ASP A 225 0.85 2.93 22.14
CA ASP A 225 -0.44 2.23 22.30
C ASP A 225 -1.23 2.17 20.99
N LYS A 226 -0.95 3.11 20.06
CA LYS A 226 -1.60 3.08 18.74
C LYS A 226 -0.99 2.06 17.77
N ILE A 227 0.16 1.43 18.10
CA ILE A 227 0.82 0.46 17.22
C ILE A 227 0.43 -0.97 17.63
N ASN A 228 -0.34 -1.60 16.76
CA ASN A 228 -0.87 -2.95 16.94
C ASN A 228 -0.12 -3.96 16.05
N VAL A 229 0.27 -5.09 16.62
CA VAL A 229 0.92 -6.16 15.87
C VAL A 229 -0.14 -7.14 15.40
N ILE A 230 -0.37 -7.19 14.09
CA ILE A 230 -1.26 -8.15 13.45
C ILE A 230 -0.47 -8.84 12.33
N PRO A 231 0.04 -10.05 12.56
CA PRO A 231 0.85 -10.78 11.58
C PRO A 231 0.04 -11.16 10.34
N ASN A 232 0.74 -11.57 9.29
CA ASN A 232 0.08 -12.20 8.15
C ASN A 232 -0.41 -13.58 8.57
N GLY A 233 -1.65 -13.89 8.20
CA GLY A 233 -2.28 -15.17 8.41
C GLY A 233 -2.50 -15.92 7.10
N PHE A 234 -3.14 -17.07 7.18
CA PHE A 234 -3.66 -17.83 6.06
C PHE A 234 -5.13 -18.18 6.30
N ASP A 235 -5.87 -18.38 5.22
CA ASP A 235 -7.26 -18.82 5.31
C ASP A 235 -7.30 -20.37 5.32
N HIS A 236 -7.58 -20.96 6.49
CA HIS A 236 -7.62 -22.43 6.64
C HIS A 236 -8.64 -23.10 5.72
N LYS A 237 -9.70 -22.41 5.32
CA LYS A 237 -10.69 -22.94 4.40
C LYS A 237 -10.13 -23.26 3.00
N GLU A 238 -9.05 -22.63 2.61
CA GLU A 238 -8.36 -22.95 1.35
C GLU A 238 -7.69 -24.33 1.40
N PHE A 239 -7.48 -24.87 2.58
CA PHE A 239 -6.78 -26.15 2.80
C PHE A 239 -7.72 -27.29 3.19
N GLU A 240 -9.01 -27.03 3.47
CA GLU A 240 -9.99 -28.05 3.92
C GLU A 240 -10.22 -29.17 2.89
N ASN A 241 -10.03 -28.88 1.60
CA ASN A 241 -10.27 -29.84 0.51
C ASN A 241 -8.98 -30.39 -0.11
N ILE A 242 -7.81 -30.15 0.50
CA ILE A 242 -6.56 -30.71 -0.01
C ILE A 242 -6.43 -32.13 0.52
N THR A 243 -6.90 -33.10 -0.27
CA THR A 243 -6.58 -34.52 -0.05
C THR A 243 -5.06 -34.69 -0.19
N LYS A 244 -4.44 -35.21 0.88
CA LYS A 244 -3.04 -35.67 0.78
C LYS A 244 -2.97 -36.73 -0.33
N LYS A 245 -2.29 -36.41 -1.42
CA LYS A 245 -1.87 -37.42 -2.38
C LYS A 245 -0.70 -38.23 -1.84
#